data_efa5d03bb992f0298361f6cc31a17cc6
#
_entry.id   efa5d03bb992f0298361f6cc31a17cc6
#
_cell.length_a   1.000
_cell.length_b   1.000
_cell.length_c   1.000
_cell.angle_alpha   90.00
_cell.angle_beta   90.00
_cell.angle_gamma   90.00
#
_symmetry.space_group_name_H-M   'P 1'
#
loop_
_entity.id
_entity.type
_entity.pdbx_description
1 polymer ?
#
loop_
_entity_poly.entity_id
_entity_poly.type
_entity_poly.pdbx_seq_one_letter_code
_entity_poly.pdbx_strand_id
1 'polypeptide(L)'
;LKTPLTVILSNAELLEGAGLTDKPARWSGNIRSEARQMSSLVEQMLTLARADNGVRPAAMEAVNLSDVATDCALAFEPVAFEAGKPLEDHIAEDVAVTGDADRLRRLISILVDNAVKYGAEGGTITLALEKTDRQARLTVANPGEPIPPEDLAHLFERFYRADTSRGEKTGFGLGLSIADTIAREHKGTLKAESDADSTRFIFTMPLKR
;
A
#
# COMPACT_ATOMS: atom_id res chain seq x y z
N LEU A 1 0.79 -18.61 2.11
CA LEU A 1 1.83 -19.30 1.28
C LEU A 1 1.31 -20.53 0.54
N LYS A 2 0.35 -21.29 1.10
CA LYS A 2 -0.15 -22.52 0.50
C LYS A 2 -0.88 -22.29 -0.83
N THR A 3 -1.75 -21.28 -0.90
CA THR A 3 -2.61 -20.99 -2.05
C THR A 3 -1.82 -20.66 -3.33
N PRO A 4 -0.90 -19.65 -3.35
CA PRO A 4 -0.14 -19.36 -4.55
C PRO A 4 0.76 -20.53 -5.00
N LEU A 5 1.30 -21.29 -4.06
CA LEU A 5 2.10 -22.47 -4.40
C LEU A 5 1.25 -23.56 -5.06
N THR A 6 0.03 -23.79 -4.59
CA THR A 6 -0.90 -24.73 -5.21
C THR A 6 -1.26 -24.32 -6.64
N VAL A 7 -1.52 -23.04 -6.87
CA VAL A 7 -1.83 -22.51 -8.23
C VAL A 7 -0.62 -22.64 -9.16
N ILE A 8 0.58 -22.34 -8.69
CA ILE A 8 1.82 -22.51 -9.47
C ILE A 8 1.99 -23.99 -9.87
N LEU A 9 1.88 -24.91 -8.93
CA LEU A 9 2.01 -26.36 -9.17
C LEU A 9 0.94 -26.85 -10.14
N SER A 10 -0.32 -26.51 -9.92
CA SER A 10 -1.43 -26.94 -10.79
C SER A 10 -1.25 -26.41 -12.23
N ASN A 11 -0.83 -25.15 -12.42
CA ASN A 11 -0.58 -24.61 -13.76
C ASN A 11 0.68 -25.21 -14.40
N ALA A 12 1.71 -25.55 -13.61
CA ALA A 12 2.89 -26.25 -14.11
C ALA A 12 2.54 -27.66 -14.61
N GLU A 13 1.74 -28.44 -13.86
CA GLU A 13 1.26 -29.75 -14.26
C GLU A 13 0.42 -29.71 -15.55
N LEU A 14 -0.44 -28.67 -15.69
CA LEU A 14 -1.20 -28.46 -16.91
C LEU A 14 -0.34 -28.11 -18.12
N LEU A 15 0.78 -27.41 -17.93
CA LEU A 15 1.75 -27.12 -18.99
C LEU A 15 2.47 -28.39 -19.44
N GLU A 16 2.82 -29.29 -18.53
CA GLU A 16 3.49 -30.57 -18.85
C GLU A 16 2.58 -31.51 -19.65
N GLY A 17 1.26 -31.47 -19.42
CA GLY A 17 0.27 -32.32 -20.11
C GLY A 17 -0.31 -31.74 -21.40
N ALA A 18 0.05 -30.51 -21.79
CA ALA A 18 -0.62 -29.80 -22.90
C ALA A 18 0.06 -29.98 -24.25
N GLY A 19 -0.65 -30.57 -25.19
CA GLY A 19 -0.36 -30.36 -26.63
C GLY A 19 -0.50 -28.86 -27.00
N LEU A 20 0.23 -28.42 -28.00
CA LEU A 20 0.38 -27.04 -28.49
C LEU A 20 -0.98 -26.34 -28.77
N THR A 21 -1.50 -25.59 -27.80
CA THR A 21 -2.71 -24.77 -27.91
C THR A 21 -2.47 -23.41 -27.22
N ASP A 22 -3.40 -22.44 -27.35
CA ASP A 22 -3.32 -21.13 -26.72
C ASP A 22 -3.38 -21.17 -25.16
N LYS A 23 -3.79 -22.30 -24.59
CA LYS A 23 -3.87 -22.54 -23.15
C LYS A 23 -2.51 -22.43 -22.43
N PRO A 24 -1.37 -22.91 -22.94
CA PRO A 24 -0.06 -22.77 -22.29
C PRO A 24 0.33 -21.33 -21.96
N ALA A 25 0.01 -20.39 -22.82
CA ALA A 25 0.28 -18.97 -22.59
C ALA A 25 -0.49 -18.43 -21.36
N ARG A 26 -1.75 -18.84 -21.21
CA ARG A 26 -2.59 -18.48 -20.05
C ARG A 26 -2.07 -19.09 -18.75
N TRP A 27 -1.67 -20.37 -18.78
CA TRP A 27 -1.12 -21.04 -17.60
C TRP A 27 0.23 -20.46 -17.19
N SER A 28 1.11 -20.17 -18.15
CA SER A 28 2.38 -19.46 -17.92
C SER A 28 2.14 -18.07 -17.30
N GLY A 29 1.11 -17.33 -17.77
CA GLY A 29 0.70 -16.07 -17.19
C GLY A 29 0.27 -16.19 -15.72
N ASN A 30 -0.54 -17.19 -15.40
CA ASN A 30 -0.99 -17.45 -14.02
C ASN A 30 0.18 -17.84 -13.11
N ILE A 31 1.07 -18.75 -13.55
CA ILE A 31 2.27 -19.14 -12.78
C ILE A 31 3.11 -17.89 -12.47
N ARG A 32 3.35 -17.04 -13.47
CA ARG A 32 4.15 -15.83 -13.31
C ARG A 32 3.50 -14.83 -12.35
N SER A 33 2.18 -14.66 -12.41
CA SER A 33 1.42 -13.82 -11.49
C SER A 33 1.56 -14.31 -10.06
N GLU A 34 1.33 -15.61 -9.81
CA GLU A 34 1.44 -16.21 -8.48
C GLU A 34 2.87 -16.17 -7.94
N ALA A 35 3.87 -16.40 -8.79
CA ALA A 35 5.27 -16.28 -8.39
C ALA A 35 5.63 -14.86 -7.96
N ARG A 36 5.12 -13.83 -8.67
CA ARG A 36 5.29 -12.43 -8.27
C ARG A 36 4.61 -12.13 -6.94
N GLN A 37 3.41 -12.64 -6.73
CA GLN A 37 2.70 -12.49 -5.46
C GLN A 37 3.48 -13.13 -4.30
N MET A 38 4.03 -14.33 -4.51
CA MET A 38 4.88 -14.99 -3.49
C MET A 38 6.12 -14.17 -3.18
N SER A 39 6.84 -13.67 -4.19
CA SER A 39 8.01 -12.80 -4.00
C SER A 39 7.65 -11.57 -3.17
N SER A 40 6.56 -10.90 -3.52
CA SER A 40 6.06 -9.75 -2.77
C SER A 40 5.75 -10.10 -1.31
N LEU A 41 5.09 -11.24 -1.07
CA LEU A 41 4.79 -11.70 0.29
C LEU A 41 6.06 -11.95 1.11
N VAL A 42 7.07 -12.62 0.54
CA VAL A 42 8.36 -12.88 1.21
C VAL A 42 9.07 -11.55 1.56
N GLU A 43 9.12 -10.60 0.63
CA GLU A 43 9.70 -9.29 0.87
C GLU A 43 8.97 -8.52 1.99
N GLN A 44 7.65 -8.58 2.00
CA GLN A 44 6.82 -7.98 3.05
C GLN A 44 7.11 -8.60 4.41
N MET A 45 7.18 -9.94 4.48
CA MET A 45 7.52 -10.65 5.72
C MET A 45 8.93 -10.33 6.20
N LEU A 46 9.93 -10.26 5.31
CA LEU A 46 11.30 -9.86 5.65
C LEU A 46 11.36 -8.42 6.17
N THR A 47 10.58 -7.51 5.60
CA THR A 47 10.49 -6.12 6.08
C THR A 47 9.99 -6.06 7.51
N LEU A 48 8.92 -6.79 7.83
CA LEU A 48 8.36 -6.87 9.19
C LEU A 48 9.33 -7.55 10.16
N ALA A 49 9.96 -8.65 9.75
CA ALA A 49 10.93 -9.38 10.59
C ALA A 49 12.16 -8.52 10.93
N ARG A 50 12.65 -7.70 10.00
CA ARG A 50 13.75 -6.75 10.26
C ARG A 50 13.34 -5.68 11.27
N ALA A 51 12.14 -5.15 11.14
CA ALA A 51 11.62 -4.16 12.08
C ALA A 51 11.46 -4.75 13.50
N ASP A 52 10.93 -5.98 13.63
CA ASP A 52 10.79 -6.69 14.90
C ASP A 52 12.12 -6.94 15.59
N ASN A 53 13.18 -7.17 14.81
CA ASN A 53 14.54 -7.36 15.33
C ASN A 53 15.30 -6.04 15.60
N GLY A 54 14.62 -4.89 15.52
CA GLY A 54 15.22 -3.59 15.80
C GLY A 54 16.28 -3.15 14.79
N VAL A 55 16.32 -3.77 13.61
CA VAL A 55 17.22 -3.36 12.53
C VAL A 55 16.76 -1.99 12.04
N ARG A 56 17.52 -0.96 12.38
CA ARG A 56 17.22 0.41 11.99
C ARG A 56 17.32 0.57 10.47
N PRO A 57 16.50 1.49 9.88
CA PRO A 57 16.67 1.92 8.48
C PRO A 57 18.13 2.32 8.21
N ALA A 58 18.62 2.06 7.01
CA ALA A 58 20.03 2.21 6.67
C ALA A 58 20.53 3.66 6.74
N ALA A 59 19.69 4.65 6.47
CA ALA A 59 20.04 6.06 6.54
C ALA A 59 18.81 6.92 6.87
N MET A 60 18.87 7.66 7.99
CA MET A 60 17.92 8.73 8.28
C MET A 60 18.55 10.05 7.84
N GLU A 61 18.16 10.52 6.66
CA GLU A 61 18.71 11.72 6.02
C GLU A 61 17.67 12.84 5.94
N ALA A 62 18.10 14.00 5.46
CA ALA A 62 17.16 15.06 5.10
C ALA A 62 16.42 14.68 3.82
N VAL A 63 15.12 14.59 3.90
CA VAL A 63 14.23 14.23 2.79
C VAL A 63 13.25 15.37 2.55
N ASN A 64 13.07 15.79 1.30
CA ASN A 64 11.93 16.59 0.90
C ASN A 64 10.72 15.67 0.71
N LEU A 65 9.79 15.69 1.65
CA LEU A 65 8.60 14.84 1.60
C LEU A 65 7.64 15.28 0.48
N SER A 66 7.68 16.54 0.07
CA SER A 66 6.90 17.05 -1.05
C SER A 66 7.28 16.35 -2.35
N ASP A 67 8.58 16.22 -2.63
CA ASP A 67 9.08 15.54 -3.83
C ASP A 67 8.68 14.05 -3.80
N VAL A 68 8.82 13.38 -2.65
CA VAL A 68 8.43 11.97 -2.49
C VAL A 68 6.93 11.77 -2.72
N ALA A 69 6.08 12.66 -2.21
CA ALA A 69 4.64 12.61 -2.38
C ALA A 69 4.23 12.87 -3.84
N THR A 70 4.85 13.86 -4.49
CA THR A 70 4.63 14.19 -5.90
C THR A 70 5.04 13.03 -6.82
N ASP A 71 6.20 12.42 -6.59
CA ASP A 71 6.65 11.23 -7.34
C ASP A 71 5.64 10.08 -7.21
N CYS A 72 5.08 9.88 -6.00
CA CYS A 72 4.05 8.86 -5.79
C CYS A 72 2.75 9.21 -6.52
N ALA A 73 2.28 10.46 -6.48
CA ALA A 73 1.09 10.91 -7.20
C ALA A 73 1.23 10.63 -8.70
N LEU A 74 2.33 11.07 -9.30
CA LEU A 74 2.61 10.87 -10.72
C LEU A 74 2.70 9.39 -11.11
N ALA A 75 3.28 8.55 -10.26
CA ALA A 75 3.39 7.11 -10.53
C ALA A 75 2.04 6.39 -10.45
N PHE A 76 1.12 6.84 -9.61
CA PHE A 76 -0.20 6.22 -9.43
C PHE A 76 -1.30 6.83 -10.29
N GLU A 77 -1.13 8.04 -10.84
CA GLU A 77 -2.12 8.70 -11.68
C GLU A 77 -2.65 7.80 -12.82
N PRO A 78 -1.78 7.14 -13.64
CA PRO A 78 -2.26 6.25 -14.69
C PRO A 78 -3.03 5.04 -14.15
N VAL A 79 -2.57 4.46 -13.04
CA VAL A 79 -3.20 3.28 -12.42
C VAL A 79 -4.57 3.63 -11.85
N ALA A 80 -4.68 4.78 -11.19
CA ALA A 80 -5.93 5.30 -10.65
C ALA A 80 -6.91 5.64 -11.77
N PHE A 81 -6.43 6.27 -12.84
CA PHE A 81 -7.23 6.59 -14.01
C PHE A 81 -7.78 5.34 -14.70
N GLU A 82 -6.96 4.31 -14.93
CA GLU A 82 -7.40 3.02 -15.49
C GLU A 82 -8.42 2.32 -14.61
N ALA A 83 -8.33 2.51 -13.28
CA ALA A 83 -9.32 2.00 -12.33
C ALA A 83 -10.61 2.85 -12.26
N GLY A 84 -10.72 3.91 -13.06
CA GLY A 84 -11.87 4.83 -13.05
C GLY A 84 -11.95 5.69 -11.78
N LYS A 85 -10.82 5.93 -11.09
CA LYS A 85 -10.73 6.66 -9.83
C LYS A 85 -9.65 7.74 -9.94
N PRO A 86 -9.97 8.94 -10.47
CA PRO A 86 -8.99 10.00 -10.65
C PRO A 86 -8.28 10.32 -9.33
N LEU A 87 -6.98 10.60 -9.41
CA LEU A 87 -6.15 11.02 -8.28
C LEU A 87 -5.97 12.54 -8.35
N GLU A 88 -6.32 13.22 -7.26
CA GLU A 88 -6.05 14.65 -7.06
C GLU A 88 -5.02 14.80 -5.95
N ASP A 89 -4.01 15.64 -6.17
CA ASP A 89 -2.98 15.92 -5.19
C ASP A 89 -3.01 17.38 -4.72
N HIS A 90 -2.80 17.57 -3.42
CA HIS A 90 -2.70 18.86 -2.73
C HIS A 90 -1.46 18.85 -1.85
N ILE A 91 -0.30 19.07 -2.46
CA ILE A 91 0.99 18.87 -1.81
C ILE A 91 1.61 20.22 -1.46
N ALA A 92 1.78 20.51 -0.16
CA ALA A 92 2.52 21.65 0.32
C ALA A 92 3.99 21.58 -0.13
N GLU A 93 4.56 22.70 -0.56
CA GLU A 93 5.95 22.80 -0.99
C GLU A 93 6.93 22.76 0.19
N ASP A 94 8.15 22.28 -0.07
CA ASP A 94 9.29 22.33 0.86
C ASP A 94 9.04 21.75 2.24
N VAL A 95 8.38 20.59 2.31
CA VAL A 95 8.17 19.87 3.55
C VAL A 95 9.40 18.99 3.84
N ALA A 96 10.38 19.55 4.56
CA ALA A 96 11.60 18.85 4.94
C ALA A 96 11.39 18.02 6.20
N VAL A 97 11.77 16.74 6.12
CA VAL A 97 11.71 15.76 7.23
C VAL A 97 13.06 15.06 7.39
N THR A 98 13.22 14.29 8.46
CA THR A 98 14.35 13.36 8.63
C THR A 98 13.85 11.94 8.48
N GLY A 99 14.32 11.22 7.44
CA GLY A 99 13.79 9.89 7.14
C GLY A 99 14.59 9.15 6.08
N ASP A 100 14.06 8.00 5.69
CA ASP A 100 14.49 7.16 4.58
C ASP A 100 13.50 7.38 3.43
N ALA A 101 13.94 8.00 2.33
CA ALA A 101 13.09 8.38 1.21
C ALA A 101 12.38 7.18 0.56
N ASP A 102 13.07 6.03 0.44
CA ASP A 102 12.49 4.82 -0.18
C ASP A 102 11.40 4.21 0.71
N ARG A 103 11.62 4.22 2.03
CA ARG A 103 10.61 3.77 2.99
C ARG A 103 9.40 4.69 3.03
N LEU A 104 9.62 6.01 3.03
CA LEU A 104 8.52 6.99 2.95
C LEU A 104 7.73 6.84 1.66
N ARG A 105 8.42 6.69 0.51
CA ARG A 105 7.78 6.37 -0.77
C ARG A 105 6.95 5.10 -0.68
N ARG A 106 7.47 4.04 -0.06
CA ARG A 106 6.74 2.78 0.13
C ARG A 106 5.50 2.96 0.99
N LEU A 107 5.57 3.73 2.08
CA LEU A 107 4.40 4.04 2.92
C LEU A 107 3.32 4.72 2.09
N ILE A 108 3.66 5.80 1.37
CA ILE A 108 2.71 6.54 0.55
C ILE A 108 2.10 5.64 -0.52
N SER A 109 2.94 4.86 -1.22
CA SER A 109 2.48 3.92 -2.25
C SER A 109 1.50 2.87 -1.71
N ILE A 110 1.71 2.36 -0.49
CA ILE A 110 0.77 1.43 0.15
C ILE A 110 -0.58 2.10 0.40
N LEU A 111 -0.58 3.35 0.86
CA LEU A 111 -1.83 4.06 1.15
C LEU A 111 -2.60 4.40 -0.13
N VAL A 112 -1.91 4.85 -1.18
CA VAL A 112 -2.53 5.15 -2.48
C VAL A 112 -3.03 3.87 -3.16
N ASP A 113 -2.24 2.78 -3.17
CA ASP A 113 -2.67 1.48 -3.70
C ASP A 113 -3.94 0.96 -2.97
N ASN A 114 -4.01 1.18 -1.66
CA ASN A 114 -5.19 0.85 -0.87
C ASN A 114 -6.41 1.68 -1.31
N ALA A 115 -6.25 2.98 -1.52
CA ALA A 115 -7.30 3.86 -2.01
C ALA A 115 -7.78 3.46 -3.42
N VAL A 116 -6.87 3.10 -4.32
CA VAL A 116 -7.21 2.57 -5.65
C VAL A 116 -8.01 1.27 -5.55
N LYS A 117 -7.61 0.36 -4.67
CA LYS A 117 -8.27 -0.95 -4.51
C LYS A 117 -9.66 -0.86 -3.88
N TYR A 118 -9.82 -0.01 -2.87
CA TYR A 118 -11.02 0.01 -2.02
C TYR A 118 -11.92 1.22 -2.22
N GLY A 119 -11.46 2.27 -2.89
CA GLY A 119 -12.28 3.42 -3.24
C GLY A 119 -13.49 3.03 -4.10
N ALA A 120 -14.56 3.80 -4.03
CA ALA A 120 -15.75 3.63 -4.86
C ALA A 120 -15.42 3.86 -6.34
N GLU A 121 -16.14 3.19 -7.24
CA GLU A 121 -16.08 3.46 -8.68
C GLU A 121 -16.49 4.91 -8.98
N GLY A 122 -15.72 5.58 -9.83
CA GLY A 122 -15.93 7.00 -10.15
C GLY A 122 -15.58 7.96 -9.02
N GLY A 123 -15.12 7.46 -7.87
CA GLY A 123 -14.72 8.28 -6.74
C GLY A 123 -13.30 8.85 -6.90
N THR A 124 -13.11 10.10 -6.53
CA THR A 124 -11.80 10.77 -6.56
C THR A 124 -10.95 10.35 -5.35
N ILE A 125 -9.73 9.92 -5.61
CA ILE A 125 -8.71 9.70 -4.57
C ILE A 125 -7.99 11.01 -4.33
N THR A 126 -7.80 11.41 -3.07
CA THR A 126 -7.06 12.62 -2.72
C THR A 126 -5.79 12.26 -1.98
N LEU A 127 -4.66 12.80 -2.43
CA LEU A 127 -3.38 12.77 -1.72
C LEU A 127 -3.04 14.19 -1.27
N ALA A 128 -3.10 14.46 0.02
CA ALA A 128 -2.78 15.77 0.58
C ALA A 128 -1.54 15.71 1.48
N LEU A 129 -0.66 16.69 1.36
CA LEU A 129 0.47 16.90 2.26
C LEU A 129 0.40 18.32 2.83
N GLU A 130 0.27 18.41 4.13
CA GLU A 130 0.19 19.67 4.87
C GLU A 130 1.41 19.85 5.79
N LYS A 131 1.80 21.08 5.99
CA LYS A 131 2.86 21.49 6.91
C LYS A 131 2.24 22.29 8.05
N THR A 132 2.38 21.78 9.27
CA THR A 132 2.07 22.53 10.48
C THR A 132 3.37 23.06 11.12
N ASP A 133 3.29 23.82 12.22
CA ASP A 133 4.49 24.36 12.89
C ASP A 133 5.50 23.28 13.32
N ARG A 134 5.07 22.07 13.57
CA ARG A 134 5.90 20.99 14.15
C ARG A 134 5.89 19.68 13.39
N GLN A 135 4.92 19.47 12.51
CA GLN A 135 4.67 18.18 11.87
C GLN A 135 4.32 18.32 10.41
N ALA A 136 4.76 17.35 9.61
CA ALA A 136 4.18 17.04 8.33
C ALA A 136 2.97 16.11 8.54
N ARG A 137 1.87 16.37 7.84
CA ARG A 137 0.67 15.52 7.81
C ARG A 137 0.39 15.15 6.36
N LEU A 138 0.47 13.85 6.07
CA LEU A 138 0.07 13.31 4.77
C LEU A 138 -1.24 12.54 4.95
N THR A 139 -2.22 12.86 4.10
CA THR A 139 -3.53 12.21 4.11
C THR A 139 -3.80 11.61 2.75
N VAL A 140 -4.17 10.34 2.71
CA VAL A 140 -4.75 9.68 1.54
C VAL A 140 -6.20 9.41 1.85
N ALA A 141 -7.10 9.94 1.03
CA ALA A 141 -8.53 9.82 1.21
C ALA A 141 -9.18 9.22 -0.05
N ASN A 142 -10.20 8.40 0.14
CA ASN A 142 -11.04 7.89 -0.94
C ASN A 142 -12.49 7.77 -0.47
N PRO A 143 -13.49 8.07 -1.31
CA PRO A 143 -14.86 7.71 -1.03
C PRO A 143 -15.05 6.20 -1.12
N GLY A 144 -16.02 5.66 -0.38
CA GLY A 144 -16.30 4.24 -0.37
C GLY A 144 -17.25 3.85 0.76
N GLU A 145 -17.52 2.56 0.89
CA GLU A 145 -18.29 2.06 2.02
C GLU A 145 -17.53 2.33 3.33
N PRO A 146 -18.21 2.85 4.37
CA PRO A 146 -17.59 3.08 5.66
C PRO A 146 -17.02 1.79 6.25
N ILE A 147 -15.84 1.88 6.82
CA ILE A 147 -15.24 0.76 7.56
C ILE A 147 -15.85 0.73 8.96
N PRO A 148 -16.43 -0.41 9.39
CA PRO A 148 -16.99 -0.55 10.73
C PRO A 148 -15.97 -0.21 11.82
N PRO A 149 -16.39 0.41 12.96
CA PRO A 149 -15.48 0.76 14.05
C PRO A 149 -14.68 -0.43 14.59
N GLU A 150 -15.27 -1.63 14.62
CA GLU A 150 -14.61 -2.87 15.01
C GLU A 150 -13.45 -3.22 14.06
N ASP A 151 -13.61 -3.01 12.76
CA ASP A 151 -12.58 -3.28 11.76
C ASP A 151 -11.48 -2.20 11.78
N LEU A 152 -11.84 -0.93 12.01
CA LEU A 152 -10.88 0.17 12.12
C LEU A 152 -9.80 -0.09 13.18
N ALA A 153 -10.17 -0.72 14.29
CA ALA A 153 -9.26 -1.05 15.39
C ALA A 153 -8.17 -2.07 14.97
N HIS A 154 -8.45 -2.90 13.97
CA HIS A 154 -7.60 -4.01 13.55
C HIS A 154 -6.89 -3.80 12.21
N LEU A 155 -7.17 -2.72 11.49
CA LEU A 155 -6.65 -2.47 10.13
C LEU A 155 -5.11 -2.54 10.00
N PHE A 156 -4.39 -2.21 11.06
CA PHE A 156 -2.93 -2.22 11.09
C PHE A 156 -2.34 -3.54 11.61
N GLU A 157 -3.19 -4.50 11.96
CA GLU A 157 -2.73 -5.84 12.34
C GLU A 157 -2.27 -6.62 11.13
N ARG A 158 -1.29 -7.50 11.35
CA ARG A 158 -0.74 -8.35 10.28
C ARG A 158 -1.77 -9.37 9.85
N PHE A 159 -1.92 -9.56 8.54
CA PHE A 159 -2.86 -10.51 7.91
C PHE A 159 -4.34 -10.16 8.12
N TYR A 160 -4.65 -9.04 8.75
CA TYR A 160 -6.02 -8.60 8.92
C TYR A 160 -6.62 -8.09 7.62
N ARG A 161 -7.88 -8.43 7.37
CA ARG A 161 -8.69 -7.98 6.23
C ARG A 161 -10.13 -7.83 6.73
N ALA A 162 -10.68 -6.63 6.60
CA ALA A 162 -12.05 -6.32 7.00
C ALA A 162 -13.11 -7.05 6.17
N ASP A 163 -12.76 -7.49 4.97
CA ASP A 163 -13.69 -8.13 4.04
C ASP A 163 -13.17 -9.49 3.58
N THR A 164 -13.66 -10.55 4.20
CA THR A 164 -13.40 -11.95 3.80
C THR A 164 -14.40 -12.46 2.75
N SER A 165 -15.49 -11.72 2.47
CA SER A 165 -16.64 -12.21 1.72
C SER A 165 -16.78 -11.67 0.30
N ARG A 166 -16.11 -10.56 -0.06
CA ARG A 166 -16.20 -9.96 -1.39
C ARG A 166 -14.95 -10.26 -2.21
N GLY A 167 -15.08 -11.28 -3.06
CA GLY A 167 -14.09 -11.91 -3.91
C GLY A 167 -13.06 -11.00 -4.59
N GLU A 168 -11.90 -11.61 -4.88
CA GLU A 168 -10.86 -11.19 -5.83
C GLU A 168 -10.00 -9.93 -5.55
N LYS A 169 -10.21 -9.15 -4.50
CA LYS A 169 -9.25 -8.10 -4.15
C LYS A 169 -7.97 -8.74 -3.60
N THR A 170 -6.94 -8.77 -4.44
CA THR A 170 -5.64 -9.35 -4.15
C THR A 170 -4.90 -8.59 -3.05
N GLY A 171 -4.52 -9.29 -1.97
CA GLY A 171 -3.70 -8.73 -0.90
C GLY A 171 -3.62 -9.67 0.31
N PHE A 172 -2.45 -9.71 0.96
CA PHE A 172 -2.18 -10.60 2.10
C PHE A 172 -2.50 -9.97 3.46
N GLY A 173 -3.06 -8.75 3.51
CA GLY A 173 -3.30 -8.04 4.76
C GLY A 173 -2.03 -7.57 5.46
N LEU A 174 -0.93 -7.38 4.71
CA LEU A 174 0.35 -6.92 5.26
C LEU A 174 0.67 -5.46 4.94
N GLY A 175 0.02 -4.85 3.95
CA GLY A 175 0.35 -3.51 3.48
C GLY A 175 0.25 -2.47 4.60
N LEU A 176 -0.91 -2.34 5.23
CA LEU A 176 -1.13 -1.34 6.29
C LEU A 176 -0.25 -1.57 7.53
N SER A 177 0.03 -2.82 7.90
CA SER A 177 0.97 -3.12 9.00
C SER A 177 2.42 -2.72 8.67
N ILE A 178 2.83 -2.80 7.39
CA ILE A 178 4.12 -2.29 6.92
C ILE A 178 4.13 -0.77 6.95
N ALA A 179 3.07 -0.11 6.48
CA ALA A 179 2.97 1.35 6.52
C ALA A 179 3.04 1.88 7.96
N ASP A 180 2.35 1.25 8.91
CA ASP A 180 2.43 1.59 10.33
C ASP A 180 3.83 1.37 10.91
N THR A 181 4.50 0.27 10.54
CA THR A 181 5.89 0.01 10.92
C THR A 181 6.81 1.13 10.43
N ILE A 182 6.71 1.51 9.16
CA ILE A 182 7.49 2.61 8.57
C ILE A 182 7.20 3.93 9.29
N ALA A 183 5.91 4.23 9.59
CA ALA A 183 5.54 5.43 10.32
C ALA A 183 6.23 5.51 11.69
N ARG A 184 6.21 4.42 12.46
CA ARG A 184 6.87 4.34 13.78
C ARG A 184 8.39 4.49 13.70
N GLU A 185 9.03 3.88 12.70
CA GLU A 185 10.49 4.03 12.46
C GLU A 185 10.88 5.51 12.23
N HIS A 186 9.97 6.29 11.63
CA HIS A 186 10.13 7.72 11.38
C HIS A 186 9.61 8.60 12.53
N LYS A 187 9.38 8.02 13.73
CA LYS A 187 8.81 8.72 14.91
C LYS A 187 7.47 9.39 14.60
N GLY A 188 6.76 8.87 13.63
CA GLY A 188 5.46 9.29 13.19
C GLY A 188 4.33 8.40 13.73
N THR A 189 3.11 8.72 13.33
CA THR A 189 1.93 7.91 13.61
C THR A 189 1.11 7.73 12.34
N LEU A 190 0.49 6.57 12.19
CA LEU A 190 -0.48 6.30 11.14
C LEU A 190 -1.84 6.01 11.77
N LYS A 191 -2.89 6.69 11.28
CA LYS A 191 -4.27 6.52 11.74
C LYS A 191 -5.19 6.29 10.56
N ALA A 192 -6.29 5.61 10.80
CA ALA A 192 -7.39 5.47 9.86
C ALA A 192 -8.66 6.09 10.46
N GLU A 193 -9.39 6.81 9.64
CA GLU A 193 -10.71 7.35 9.93
C GLU A 193 -11.63 6.97 8.79
N SER A 194 -12.86 6.59 9.09
CA SER A 194 -13.86 6.25 8.07
C SER A 194 -15.23 6.72 8.53
N ASP A 195 -15.93 7.39 7.63
CA ASP A 195 -17.29 7.87 7.81
C ASP A 195 -18.13 7.63 6.55
N ALA A 196 -19.33 8.19 6.48
CA ALA A 196 -20.23 8.01 5.33
C ALA A 196 -19.67 8.60 4.03
N ASP A 197 -18.77 9.57 4.11
CA ASP A 197 -18.26 10.29 2.94
C ASP A 197 -16.96 9.71 2.43
N SER A 198 -16.05 9.28 3.33
CA SER A 198 -14.72 8.84 2.94
C SER A 198 -14.01 7.99 3.98
N THR A 199 -13.07 7.18 3.51
CA THR A 199 -12.00 6.59 4.33
C THR A 199 -10.73 7.40 4.16
N ARG A 200 -10.08 7.76 5.27
CA ARG A 200 -8.86 8.57 5.31
C ARG A 200 -7.76 7.84 6.08
N PHE A 201 -6.60 7.72 5.47
CA PHE A 201 -5.37 7.29 6.15
C PHE A 201 -4.51 8.52 6.38
N ILE A 202 -4.15 8.79 7.64
CA ILE A 202 -3.47 10.02 8.08
C ILE A 202 -2.13 9.63 8.67
N PHE A 203 -1.06 9.95 7.96
CA PHE A 203 0.31 9.81 8.43
C PHE A 203 0.84 11.15 8.93
N THR A 204 1.37 11.19 10.15
CA THR A 204 2.02 12.38 10.71
C THR A 204 3.43 12.04 11.14
N MET A 205 4.38 12.97 10.91
CA MET A 205 5.75 12.84 11.38
C MET A 205 6.36 14.20 11.72
N PRO A 206 7.41 14.26 12.59
CA PRO A 206 8.07 15.52 12.92
C PRO A 206 8.76 16.14 11.69
N LEU A 207 8.68 17.46 11.56
CA LEU A 207 9.50 18.20 10.61
C LEU A 207 10.98 18.14 11.00
N LYS A 208 11.85 18.25 10.01
CA LYS A 208 13.28 18.48 10.25
C LYS A 208 13.45 19.83 10.94
N ARG A 209 14.12 19.82 12.08
CA ARG A 209 14.57 21.04 12.79
C ARG A 209 15.81 21.62 12.13
#